data_b9a914b4d326861854b216b9694b69e4
#
_entry.id   b9a914b4d326861854b216b9694b69e4
#
_cell.length_a   1.000
_cell.length_b   1.000
_cell.length_c   1.000
_cell.angle_alpha   90.00
_cell.angle_beta   90.00
_cell.angle_gamma   90.00
#
_symmetry.space_group_name_H-M   'P 1'
#
loop_
_entity.id
_entity.type
_entity.pdbx_description
1 polymer ?
#
loop_
_entity_poly.entity_id
_entity_poly.type
_entity_poly.pdbx_seq_one_letter_code
_entity_poly.pdbx_strand_id
1 'polypeptide(L)'
;MSAAAGRYHPLFLRATANSGPSRVPARDLPRPVETVSFLDSSVPGPGRRDKTRRSRQSMAVKTEAWVLHAGEKGSSPVSTELVRETFEFDDPGPQEALVEPLIGCMEGNMGHAIERRPIDICLARGEDRVVIGNAGVVRVGKVGDEVSTVKEGDTAILFCNGKADAHGYPERIFAYDAEGSVGMLAKQSRFGQSQLIPLPSNTKYSLEQWAAFSLRYITAWSNWELAYGTLRLLLNETDLPRPRVWGWGGGVTMGELGLAKHAGCDVTQVASTDDRLAMIEAQGIRPVDRREFKDLYFDKSRFRKDEDYTKAYTAAEKTFLAKVRDITDGNMVNIFIDFVGAPVFRATLKALAREGVVTTAGWKEGMMIELVRASECIARHQHVHTHYARYSQGVAAVAFAEEHGWLPPADEHVYGWDEVPALFKDYNAGNTGWFPVYRIND
;
A
#
# COMPACT_ATOMS: atom_id res chain seq x y z
N MET A 1 11.32 13.18 52.60
CA MET A 1 12.06 11.99 52.99
C MET A 1 11.92 11.01 51.87
N SER A 2 12.81 10.90 51.23
CA SER A 2 14.06 10.30 50.80
C SER A 2 13.90 9.64 49.40
N ALA A 3 14.62 10.18 48.46
CA ALA A 3 14.75 9.72 47.07
C ALA A 3 15.57 8.42 47.01
N ALA A 4 15.19 7.51 46.12
CA ALA A 4 16.07 6.45 45.65
C ALA A 4 16.21 6.55 44.11
N ALA A 5 17.26 7.24 43.68
CA ALA A 5 17.71 7.27 42.29
C ALA A 5 18.55 6.02 42.02
N GLY A 6 18.01 5.10 41.23
CA GLY A 6 18.77 3.97 40.70
C GLY A 6 19.75 4.41 39.64
N ARG A 7 21.03 4.35 39.92
CA ARG A 7 22.14 4.63 38.95
C ARG A 7 22.34 3.42 38.07
N TYR A 8 22.24 3.62 36.76
CA TYR A 8 22.70 2.68 35.76
C TYR A 8 24.24 2.73 35.67
N HIS A 9 24.91 1.62 35.94
CA HIS A 9 26.33 1.41 35.69
C HIS A 9 26.53 0.81 34.29
N PRO A 10 27.38 1.38 33.43
CA PRO A 10 27.76 0.73 32.18
C PRO A 10 28.88 -0.29 32.45
N LEU A 11 28.64 -1.56 32.12
CA LEU A 11 29.64 -2.60 32.07
C LEU A 11 30.52 -2.42 30.83
N PHE A 12 31.71 -1.80 31.00
CA PHE A 12 32.80 -1.88 30.06
C PHE A 12 33.61 -3.16 30.35
N LEU A 13 33.55 -4.12 29.43
CA LEU A 13 34.50 -5.26 29.42
C LEU A 13 35.88 -4.75 28.97
N ARG A 14 36.80 -4.74 29.89
CA ARG A 14 38.27 -4.60 29.58
C ARG A 14 38.77 -5.91 28.98
N ALA A 15 39.18 -5.88 27.72
CA ALA A 15 39.98 -6.95 27.13
C ALA A 15 41.41 -6.82 27.66
N THR A 16 41.88 -7.81 28.43
CA THR A 16 43.28 -8.00 28.76
C THR A 16 43.95 -8.79 27.62
N ALA A 17 44.96 -8.18 26.99
CA ALA A 17 45.82 -8.83 26.06
C ALA A 17 46.79 -9.75 26.84
N ASN A 18 46.84 -11.05 26.50
CA ASN A 18 48.07 -11.83 26.44
C ASN A 18 47.77 -13.26 25.96
N SER A 19 48.31 -13.61 24.83
CA SER A 19 49.08 -14.86 24.55
C SER A 19 49.15 -15.10 23.04
N GLY A 20 50.30 -15.47 22.58
CA GLY A 20 50.80 -15.47 21.24
C GLY A 20 50.17 -16.48 20.23
N PRO A 21 50.70 -16.54 19.01
CA PRO A 21 49.98 -17.08 17.87
C PRO A 21 50.05 -18.60 17.79
N SER A 22 48.89 -19.26 17.89
CA SER A 22 48.75 -20.65 17.44
C SER A 22 48.31 -20.66 15.97
N ARG A 23 49.17 -21.25 15.14
CA ARG A 23 48.92 -21.49 13.71
C ARG A 23 47.79 -22.52 13.57
N VAL A 24 46.69 -22.11 12.93
CA VAL A 24 45.68 -23.00 12.39
C VAL A 24 45.99 -23.22 10.91
N PRO A 25 45.97 -24.49 10.40
CA PRO A 25 46.32 -24.77 9.01
C PRO A 25 45.19 -24.23 8.08
N ALA A 26 45.64 -23.64 6.97
CA ALA A 26 44.79 -23.16 5.89
C ALA A 26 44.03 -24.33 5.28
N ARG A 27 42.71 -24.31 5.38
CA ARG A 27 41.80 -25.12 4.55
C ARG A 27 41.45 -24.31 3.32
N ASP A 28 41.50 -24.97 2.19
CA ASP A 28 41.28 -24.48 0.84
C ASP A 28 40.03 -23.60 0.72
N LEU A 29 40.25 -22.35 0.34
CA LEU A 29 39.19 -21.48 -0.20
C LEU A 29 39.00 -21.86 -1.68
N PRO A 30 37.76 -21.96 -2.19
CA PRO A 30 37.54 -22.18 -3.61
C PRO A 30 38.06 -20.97 -4.42
N ARG A 31 38.76 -21.27 -5.51
CA ARG A 31 39.31 -20.30 -6.45
C ARG A 31 38.19 -19.44 -7.06
N PRO A 32 38.45 -18.16 -7.38
CA PRO A 32 37.50 -17.35 -8.11
C PRO A 32 37.22 -17.95 -9.49
N VAL A 33 35.94 -17.97 -9.85
CA VAL A 33 35.47 -18.38 -11.17
C VAL A 33 36.05 -17.42 -12.20
N GLU A 34 36.78 -17.95 -13.18
CA GLU A 34 37.31 -17.20 -14.31
C GLU A 34 36.17 -16.53 -15.09
N THR A 35 36.32 -15.24 -15.29
CA THR A 35 35.44 -14.43 -16.17
C THR A 35 35.66 -14.88 -17.61
N VAL A 36 34.74 -15.62 -18.18
CA VAL A 36 34.76 -15.94 -19.62
C VAL A 36 34.29 -14.67 -20.37
N SER A 37 35.28 -14.02 -21.00
CA SER A 37 35.03 -12.95 -21.95
C SER A 37 34.56 -13.54 -23.28
N PHE A 38 33.30 -13.40 -23.60
CA PHE A 38 32.82 -13.57 -24.98
C PHE A 38 32.92 -12.24 -25.73
N LEU A 39 34.06 -12.04 -26.37
CA LEU A 39 34.17 -11.15 -27.51
C LEU A 39 34.27 -12.05 -28.74
N ASP A 40 33.17 -12.26 -29.43
CA ASP A 40 33.18 -12.62 -30.83
C ASP A 40 32.29 -11.66 -31.59
N SER A 41 32.95 -10.84 -32.39
CA SER A 41 32.42 -9.82 -33.24
C SER A 41 32.17 -10.39 -34.62
N SER A 42 30.92 -10.75 -34.91
CA SER A 42 30.45 -10.87 -36.28
C SER A 42 29.09 -10.16 -36.40
N VAL A 43 29.16 -8.87 -36.78
CA VAL A 43 27.99 -8.09 -37.15
C VAL A 43 27.53 -8.58 -38.53
N PRO A 44 26.32 -9.10 -38.72
CA PRO A 44 25.72 -9.27 -40.03
C PRO A 44 25.32 -7.90 -40.53
N GLY A 45 25.68 -7.61 -41.77
CA GLY A 45 25.34 -6.37 -42.46
C GLY A 45 23.83 -6.11 -42.55
N PRO A 46 23.42 -4.86 -42.88
CA PRO A 46 22.03 -4.45 -42.81
C PRO A 46 21.18 -5.21 -43.83
N GLY A 47 20.45 -6.21 -43.31
CA GLY A 47 19.41 -6.89 -44.08
C GLY A 47 18.33 -5.86 -44.50
N ARG A 48 17.93 -5.95 -45.75
CA ARG A 48 16.86 -5.15 -46.36
C ARG A 48 15.63 -5.17 -45.46
N ARG A 49 15.25 -4.02 -44.93
CA ARG A 49 13.96 -3.83 -44.24
C ARG A 49 12.86 -4.15 -45.22
N ASP A 50 12.11 -5.17 -44.96
CA ASP A 50 10.86 -5.49 -45.64
C ASP A 50 9.86 -4.34 -45.40
N LYS A 51 9.57 -3.58 -46.43
CA LYS A 51 8.70 -2.39 -46.41
C LYS A 51 7.21 -2.73 -46.44
N THR A 52 6.80 -3.92 -46.02
CA THR A 52 5.39 -4.36 -46.11
C THR A 52 4.69 -4.46 -44.74
N ARG A 53 5.22 -3.86 -43.69
CA ARG A 53 4.42 -3.63 -42.48
C ARG A 53 3.50 -2.42 -42.79
N ARG A 54 2.31 -2.68 -43.35
CA ARG A 54 1.22 -1.69 -43.40
C ARG A 54 1.09 -1.08 -42.02
N SER A 55 1.37 0.21 -41.86
CA SER A 55 1.00 0.99 -40.71
C SER A 55 -0.51 0.83 -40.53
N ARG A 56 -0.96 0.01 -39.57
CA ARG A 56 -2.32 0.15 -39.03
C ARG A 56 -2.38 1.60 -38.56
N GLN A 57 -3.15 2.42 -39.24
CA GLN A 57 -3.52 3.73 -38.71
C GLN A 57 -4.17 3.42 -37.34
N SER A 58 -3.51 3.77 -36.25
CA SER A 58 -4.08 3.74 -34.92
C SER A 58 -5.31 4.64 -34.95
N MET A 59 -6.49 4.05 -34.79
CA MET A 59 -7.71 4.86 -34.62
C MET A 59 -7.75 5.27 -33.16
N ALA A 60 -7.86 6.58 -32.91
CA ALA A 60 -8.03 7.09 -31.56
C ALA A 60 -9.36 6.60 -30.98
N VAL A 61 -9.32 6.06 -29.76
CA VAL A 61 -10.51 5.73 -28.97
C VAL A 61 -11.01 7.00 -28.30
N LYS A 62 -12.30 7.30 -28.45
CA LYS A 62 -12.95 8.43 -27.78
C LYS A 62 -13.86 7.91 -26.67
N THR A 63 -13.68 8.42 -25.48
CA THR A 63 -14.44 8.02 -24.30
C THR A 63 -14.89 9.23 -23.50
N GLU A 64 -16.00 9.12 -22.80
CA GLU A 64 -16.36 10.06 -21.75
C GLU A 64 -15.52 9.78 -20.51
N ALA A 65 -14.98 10.81 -19.87
CA ALA A 65 -14.14 10.68 -18.69
C ALA A 65 -14.28 11.88 -17.74
N TRP A 66 -13.95 11.65 -16.47
CA TRP A 66 -13.63 12.67 -15.48
C TRP A 66 -12.14 12.97 -15.54
N VAL A 67 -11.80 14.15 -15.99
CA VAL A 67 -10.43 14.57 -16.34
C VAL A 67 -9.92 15.60 -15.33
N LEU A 68 -8.68 15.41 -14.90
CA LEU A 68 -7.93 16.36 -14.09
C LEU A 68 -7.01 17.14 -15.02
N HIS A 69 -7.21 18.46 -15.12
CA HIS A 69 -6.41 19.34 -15.97
C HIS A 69 -5.17 19.87 -15.24
N ALA A 70 -4.03 19.94 -15.92
CA ALA A 70 -2.91 20.74 -15.46
C ALA A 70 -3.36 22.20 -15.33
N GLY A 71 -2.92 22.88 -14.27
CA GLY A 71 -3.16 24.31 -14.15
C GLY A 71 -2.31 25.09 -15.14
N GLU A 72 -2.69 26.34 -15.40
CA GLU A 72 -1.83 27.24 -16.16
C GLU A 72 -0.47 27.40 -15.45
N LYS A 73 0.62 27.33 -16.22
CA LYS A 73 1.98 27.50 -15.70
C LYS A 73 2.10 28.80 -14.92
N GLY A 74 2.33 28.70 -13.61
CA GLY A 74 2.45 29.87 -12.74
C GLY A 74 1.14 30.35 -12.11
N SER A 75 0.00 29.72 -12.39
CA SER A 75 -1.25 29.96 -11.65
C SER A 75 -1.20 29.31 -10.27
N SER A 76 -1.60 30.05 -9.25
CA SER A 76 -1.87 29.52 -7.92
C SER A 76 -3.17 30.16 -7.42
N PRO A 77 -4.15 29.37 -6.99
CA PRO A 77 -4.17 27.90 -6.89
C PRO A 77 -4.50 27.20 -8.22
N VAL A 78 -3.92 26.02 -8.43
CA VAL A 78 -4.27 25.12 -9.53
C VAL A 78 -5.65 24.49 -9.21
N SER A 79 -6.51 24.34 -10.24
CA SER A 79 -7.81 23.69 -10.06
C SER A 79 -7.65 22.28 -9.49
N THR A 80 -8.48 21.96 -8.51
CA THR A 80 -8.62 20.63 -7.89
C THR A 80 -9.92 19.95 -8.29
N GLU A 81 -10.58 20.44 -9.34
CA GLU A 81 -11.85 19.90 -9.83
C GLU A 81 -11.64 18.95 -11.00
N LEU A 82 -12.43 17.87 -11.01
CA LEU A 82 -12.56 16.99 -12.16
C LEU A 82 -13.56 17.58 -13.13
N VAL A 83 -13.21 17.55 -14.44
CA VAL A 83 -14.09 18.01 -15.50
C VAL A 83 -14.56 16.81 -16.32
N ARG A 84 -15.88 16.70 -16.52
CA ARG A 84 -16.44 15.66 -17.39
C ARG A 84 -16.37 16.10 -18.84
N GLU A 85 -15.64 15.33 -19.65
CA GLU A 85 -15.42 15.65 -21.04
C GLU A 85 -15.08 14.41 -21.88
N THR A 86 -14.97 14.60 -23.20
CA THR A 86 -14.44 13.57 -24.11
C THR A 86 -12.91 13.53 -24.00
N PHE A 87 -12.39 12.35 -23.67
CA PHE A 87 -10.97 12.05 -23.65
C PHE A 87 -10.61 11.13 -24.83
N GLU A 88 -9.43 11.34 -25.42
CA GLU A 88 -8.95 10.56 -26.57
C GLU A 88 -7.63 9.89 -26.20
N PHE A 89 -7.49 8.61 -26.58
CA PHE A 89 -6.26 7.85 -26.42
C PHE A 89 -6.09 6.85 -27.58
N ASP A 90 -4.87 6.36 -27.81
CA ASP A 90 -4.57 5.44 -28.88
C ASP A 90 -5.21 4.06 -28.65
N ASP A 91 -5.57 3.38 -29.76
CA ASP A 91 -6.00 1.97 -29.75
C ASP A 91 -4.96 1.09 -29.05
N PRO A 92 -5.36 0.00 -28.32
CA PRO A 92 -4.44 -0.85 -27.61
C PRO A 92 -3.28 -1.37 -28.44
N GLY A 93 -2.08 -1.32 -27.87
CA GLY A 93 -0.89 -1.95 -28.42
C GLY A 93 -0.91 -3.49 -28.29
N PRO A 94 0.15 -4.16 -28.78
CA PRO A 94 0.19 -5.63 -28.79
C PRO A 94 0.01 -6.29 -27.42
N GLN A 95 0.50 -5.68 -26.33
CA GLN A 95 0.42 -6.20 -24.95
C GLN A 95 -0.65 -5.49 -24.10
N GLU A 96 -1.57 -4.78 -24.74
CA GLU A 96 -2.60 -4.01 -24.05
C GLU A 96 -4.00 -4.51 -24.44
N ALA A 97 -4.96 -4.20 -23.58
CA ALA A 97 -6.38 -4.45 -23.82
C ALA A 97 -7.17 -3.14 -23.70
N LEU A 98 -8.15 -2.97 -24.59
CA LEU A 98 -9.24 -2.03 -24.37
C LEU A 98 -10.15 -2.64 -23.31
N VAL A 99 -10.46 -1.88 -22.28
CA VAL A 99 -11.30 -2.32 -21.18
C VAL A 99 -12.47 -1.37 -20.96
N GLU A 100 -13.54 -1.94 -20.42
CA GLU A 100 -14.70 -1.21 -19.92
C GLU A 100 -14.65 -1.22 -18.40
N PRO A 101 -14.26 -0.11 -17.73
CA PRO A 101 -14.36 0.02 -16.29
C PRO A 101 -15.80 -0.15 -15.83
N LEU A 102 -16.05 -1.07 -14.90
CA LEU A 102 -17.39 -1.34 -14.36
C LEU A 102 -17.59 -0.62 -13.02
N ILE A 103 -16.77 -0.96 -12.05
CA ILE A 103 -16.82 -0.40 -10.69
C ILE A 103 -15.42 0.01 -10.27
N GLY A 104 -15.26 1.28 -9.89
CA GLY A 104 -14.04 1.80 -9.31
C GLY A 104 -14.12 1.87 -7.78
N CYS A 105 -12.96 1.92 -7.13
CA CYS A 105 -12.87 2.21 -5.71
C CYS A 105 -12.06 3.50 -5.50
N MET A 106 -12.57 4.38 -4.62
CA MET A 106 -11.85 5.60 -4.26
C MET A 106 -10.68 5.26 -3.35
N GLU A 107 -9.49 5.67 -3.75
CA GLU A 107 -8.23 5.41 -3.04
C GLU A 107 -7.59 6.70 -2.54
N GLY A 108 -6.77 6.58 -1.47
CA GLY A 108 -6.10 7.74 -0.87
C GLY A 108 -5.22 8.51 -1.86
N ASN A 109 -4.54 7.83 -2.77
CA ASN A 109 -3.71 8.45 -3.80
C ASN A 109 -4.52 9.24 -4.83
N MET A 110 -5.77 8.87 -5.10
CA MET A 110 -6.66 9.64 -5.97
C MET A 110 -7.00 11.00 -5.33
N GLY A 111 -7.30 11.01 -4.01
CA GLY A 111 -7.49 12.26 -3.26
C GLY A 111 -6.25 13.14 -3.32
N HIS A 112 -5.07 12.57 -3.10
CA HIS A 112 -3.79 13.28 -3.21
C HIS A 112 -3.54 13.84 -4.62
N ALA A 113 -3.91 13.08 -5.67
CA ALA A 113 -3.78 13.53 -7.05
C ALA A 113 -4.61 14.80 -7.32
N ILE A 114 -5.86 14.83 -6.84
CA ILE A 114 -6.74 15.98 -6.97
C ILE A 114 -6.22 17.17 -6.15
N GLU A 115 -5.77 16.94 -4.92
CA GLU A 115 -5.19 17.97 -4.06
C GLU A 115 -3.81 18.46 -4.53
N ARG A 116 -3.22 17.81 -5.54
CA ARG A 116 -1.87 18.11 -6.05
C ARG A 116 -0.78 17.93 -4.99
N ARG A 117 -0.96 17.00 -4.06
CA ARG A 117 -0.06 16.71 -2.93
C ARG A 117 0.17 15.22 -2.76
N PRO A 118 1.39 14.79 -2.37
CA PRO A 118 2.62 15.57 -2.23
C PRO A 118 3.24 15.99 -3.55
N ILE A 119 2.74 15.49 -4.70
CA ILE A 119 3.20 15.83 -6.05
C ILE A 119 2.02 16.26 -6.92
N ASP A 120 2.26 17.15 -7.88
CA ASP A 120 1.32 17.39 -8.97
C ASP A 120 1.57 16.35 -10.07
N ILE A 121 0.62 15.43 -10.24
CA ILE A 121 0.76 14.31 -11.18
C ILE A 121 0.72 14.76 -12.65
N CYS A 122 0.04 15.85 -12.98
CA CYS A 122 0.07 16.40 -14.34
C CYS A 122 1.48 16.87 -14.68
N LEU A 123 2.13 17.60 -13.77
CA LEU A 123 3.53 18.02 -13.94
C LEU A 123 4.49 16.83 -13.97
N ALA A 124 4.31 15.85 -13.06
CA ALA A 124 5.17 14.66 -12.99
C ALA A 124 5.10 13.81 -14.25
N ARG A 125 3.93 13.74 -14.90
CA ARG A 125 3.69 13.02 -16.15
C ARG A 125 3.99 13.87 -17.39
N GLY A 126 4.10 15.20 -17.25
CA GLY A 126 4.23 16.12 -18.37
C GLY A 126 2.98 16.18 -19.26
N GLU A 127 1.81 15.93 -18.70
CA GLU A 127 0.53 15.85 -19.39
C GLU A 127 -0.41 16.98 -18.95
N ASP A 128 -1.07 17.66 -19.90
CA ASP A 128 -2.02 18.73 -19.61
C ASP A 128 -3.37 18.20 -19.10
N ARG A 129 -3.68 16.95 -19.40
CA ARG A 129 -4.95 16.27 -19.09
C ARG A 129 -4.70 14.85 -18.67
N VAL A 130 -5.16 14.44 -17.51
CA VAL A 130 -4.99 13.07 -17.00
C VAL A 130 -6.31 12.49 -16.50
N VAL A 131 -6.50 11.21 -16.75
CA VAL A 131 -7.60 10.41 -16.19
C VAL A 131 -7.02 9.56 -15.07
N ILE A 132 -7.48 9.79 -13.84
CA ILE A 132 -7.03 9.06 -12.65
C ILE A 132 -7.92 7.85 -12.36
N GLY A 133 -7.57 7.09 -11.32
CA GLY A 133 -8.31 5.90 -10.87
C GLY A 133 -7.53 4.63 -11.13
N ASN A 134 -7.01 4.03 -10.03
CA ASN A 134 -6.10 2.89 -10.10
C ASN A 134 -6.55 1.70 -9.24
N ALA A 135 -7.85 1.64 -8.94
CA ALA A 135 -8.49 0.53 -8.24
C ALA A 135 -9.89 0.28 -8.80
N GLY A 136 -10.22 -0.96 -9.06
CA GLY A 136 -11.54 -1.33 -9.54
C GLY A 136 -11.59 -2.63 -10.34
N VAL A 137 -12.76 -2.90 -10.89
CA VAL A 137 -13.09 -4.04 -11.74
C VAL A 137 -13.42 -3.56 -13.15
N VAL A 138 -12.94 -4.29 -14.14
CA VAL A 138 -13.17 -4.02 -15.56
C VAL A 138 -13.69 -5.25 -16.28
N ARG A 139 -14.41 -5.03 -17.37
CA ARG A 139 -14.67 -6.01 -18.43
C ARG A 139 -13.62 -5.85 -19.50
N VAL A 140 -12.97 -6.95 -19.88
CA VAL A 140 -11.96 -6.95 -20.94
C VAL A 140 -12.68 -6.93 -22.29
N GLY A 141 -12.39 -5.94 -23.11
CA GLY A 141 -12.83 -5.84 -24.51
C GLY A 141 -11.77 -6.39 -25.46
N LYS A 142 -11.46 -5.61 -26.49
CA LYS A 142 -10.46 -5.98 -27.52
C LYS A 142 -9.08 -6.14 -26.87
N VAL A 143 -8.40 -7.25 -27.18
CA VAL A 143 -7.03 -7.54 -26.72
C VAL A 143 -6.02 -7.44 -27.86
N GLY A 144 -4.80 -7.02 -27.54
CA GLY A 144 -3.66 -7.03 -28.47
C GLY A 144 -3.12 -8.44 -28.72
N ASP A 145 -2.40 -8.60 -29.82
CA ASP A 145 -1.96 -9.91 -30.32
C ASP A 145 -0.97 -10.67 -29.37
N GLU A 146 -0.33 -9.95 -28.43
CA GLU A 146 0.61 -10.51 -27.44
C GLU A 146 0.00 -10.64 -26.03
N VAL A 147 -1.28 -10.31 -25.85
CA VAL A 147 -1.96 -10.48 -24.58
C VAL A 147 -2.26 -11.96 -24.35
N SER A 148 -1.82 -12.48 -23.20
CA SER A 148 -1.98 -13.91 -22.84
C SER A 148 -2.60 -14.14 -21.46
N THR A 149 -2.69 -13.10 -20.63
CA THR A 149 -3.19 -13.20 -19.25
C THR A 149 -4.71 -13.12 -19.16
N VAL A 150 -5.35 -12.48 -20.12
CA VAL A 150 -6.80 -12.27 -20.19
C VAL A 150 -7.28 -12.40 -21.64
N LYS A 151 -8.58 -12.61 -21.83
CA LYS A 151 -9.24 -12.66 -23.14
C LYS A 151 -10.47 -11.74 -23.14
N GLU A 152 -10.98 -11.44 -24.32
CA GLU A 152 -12.21 -10.68 -24.51
C GLU A 152 -13.39 -11.34 -23.73
N GLY A 153 -14.13 -10.52 -22.99
CA GLY A 153 -15.25 -10.93 -22.15
C GLY A 153 -14.86 -11.29 -20.71
N ASP A 154 -13.58 -11.45 -20.41
CA ASP A 154 -13.16 -11.70 -19.01
C ASP A 154 -13.46 -10.51 -18.11
N THR A 155 -13.76 -10.80 -16.86
CA THR A 155 -13.77 -9.80 -15.78
C THR A 155 -12.44 -9.84 -15.04
N ALA A 156 -11.84 -8.68 -14.82
CA ALA A 156 -10.54 -8.58 -14.16
C ALA A 156 -10.52 -7.42 -13.16
N ILE A 157 -9.70 -7.53 -12.12
CA ILE A 157 -9.35 -6.39 -11.27
C ILE A 157 -8.12 -5.67 -11.83
N LEU A 158 -8.08 -4.37 -11.61
CA LEU A 158 -6.93 -3.55 -11.93
C LEU A 158 -5.82 -3.77 -10.89
N PHE A 159 -4.62 -4.11 -11.37
CA PHE A 159 -3.38 -4.10 -10.61
C PHE A 159 -2.60 -2.81 -10.91
N CYS A 160 -2.33 -1.99 -9.90
CA CYS A 160 -1.97 -0.59 -10.07
C CYS A 160 -0.54 -0.29 -10.52
N ASN A 161 0.29 -1.27 -10.89
CA ASN A 161 1.66 -1.03 -11.35
C ASN A 161 1.65 -0.48 -12.78
N GLY A 162 2.20 0.74 -12.95
CA GLY A 162 2.38 1.35 -14.27
C GLY A 162 3.67 0.90 -14.94
N LYS A 163 4.78 1.02 -14.23
CA LYS A 163 6.11 0.57 -14.64
C LYS A 163 6.76 -0.17 -13.49
N ALA A 164 7.38 -1.30 -13.76
CA ALA A 164 8.06 -2.11 -12.76
C ALA A 164 9.55 -2.26 -13.06
N ASP A 165 10.33 -2.48 -12.00
CA ASP A 165 11.74 -2.85 -12.08
C ASP A 165 11.94 -4.31 -12.53
N ALA A 166 13.21 -4.75 -12.62
CA ALA A 166 13.55 -6.12 -13.00
C ALA A 166 13.05 -7.21 -12.03
N HIS A 167 12.62 -6.83 -10.84
CA HIS A 167 12.09 -7.72 -9.80
C HIS A 167 10.56 -7.68 -9.72
N GLY A 168 9.92 -6.83 -10.53
CA GLY A 168 8.46 -6.66 -10.57
C GLY A 168 7.90 -5.65 -9.56
N TYR A 169 8.76 -4.89 -8.87
CA TYR A 169 8.31 -3.80 -7.99
C TYR A 169 8.02 -2.53 -8.78
N PRO A 170 6.97 -1.77 -8.41
CA PRO A 170 6.59 -0.58 -9.16
C PRO A 170 7.60 0.56 -9.02
N GLU A 171 8.06 1.07 -10.17
CA GLU A 171 8.77 2.35 -10.27
C GLU A 171 7.79 3.51 -10.50
N ARG A 172 6.63 3.23 -11.11
CA ARG A 172 5.54 4.16 -11.39
C ARG A 172 4.20 3.50 -11.14
N ILE A 173 3.25 4.26 -10.64
CA ILE A 173 1.89 3.80 -10.34
C ILE A 173 0.96 4.15 -11.50
N PHE A 174 0.24 3.17 -12.00
CA PHE A 174 -0.75 3.32 -13.07
C PHE A 174 -1.84 4.34 -12.68
N ALA A 175 -2.22 5.19 -13.63
CA ALA A 175 -3.21 6.24 -13.46
C ALA A 175 -2.91 7.22 -12.29
N TYR A 176 -1.66 7.25 -11.82
CA TYR A 176 -1.15 8.22 -10.87
C TYR A 176 0.06 8.94 -11.49
N ASP A 177 1.27 8.41 -11.42
CA ASP A 177 2.49 9.02 -11.94
C ASP A 177 3.10 8.31 -13.17
N ALA A 178 2.44 7.25 -13.69
CA ALA A 178 2.83 6.60 -14.94
C ALA A 178 2.30 7.37 -16.15
N GLU A 179 3.22 7.81 -17.01
CA GLU A 179 2.91 8.56 -18.23
C GLU A 179 2.01 7.75 -19.20
N GLY A 180 1.12 8.42 -19.93
CA GLY A 180 0.24 7.84 -20.95
C GLY A 180 -0.84 6.89 -20.40
N SER A 181 -0.95 6.73 -19.10
CA SER A 181 -1.97 5.88 -18.50
C SER A 181 -3.34 6.56 -18.44
N VAL A 182 -4.39 5.81 -18.78
CA VAL A 182 -5.80 6.23 -18.67
C VAL A 182 -6.45 5.40 -17.58
N GLY A 183 -6.89 6.05 -16.49
CA GLY A 183 -7.41 5.37 -15.31
C GLY A 183 -8.88 4.95 -15.42
N MET A 184 -9.42 4.52 -14.26
CA MET A 184 -10.79 4.04 -14.12
C MET A 184 -11.85 5.13 -14.30
N LEU A 185 -11.49 6.42 -14.18
CA LEU A 185 -12.44 7.52 -14.35
C LEU A 185 -12.75 7.83 -15.82
N ALA A 186 -12.92 6.78 -16.63
CA ALA A 186 -13.36 6.83 -18.03
C ALA A 186 -14.33 5.68 -18.34
N LYS A 187 -15.23 5.87 -19.30
CA LYS A 187 -16.15 4.82 -19.77
C LYS A 187 -15.44 3.69 -20.52
N GLN A 188 -14.32 4.01 -21.17
CA GLN A 188 -13.38 3.05 -21.75
C GLN A 188 -11.97 3.45 -21.38
N SER A 189 -11.09 2.48 -21.21
CA SER A 189 -9.69 2.70 -20.88
C SER A 189 -8.78 1.68 -21.57
N ARG A 190 -7.46 1.87 -21.44
CA ARG A 190 -6.44 1.00 -22.02
C ARG A 190 -5.49 0.54 -20.93
N PHE A 191 -5.42 -0.78 -20.73
CA PHE A 191 -4.57 -1.40 -19.71
C PHE A 191 -3.60 -2.39 -20.34
N GLY A 192 -2.36 -2.40 -19.86
CA GLY A 192 -1.41 -3.46 -20.15
C GLY A 192 -1.82 -4.78 -19.49
N GLN A 193 -1.47 -5.91 -20.10
CA GLN A 193 -1.80 -7.22 -19.55
C GLN A 193 -1.25 -7.44 -18.13
N SER A 194 -0.14 -6.80 -17.75
CA SER A 194 0.43 -6.83 -16.40
C SER A 194 -0.37 -6.02 -15.36
N GLN A 195 -1.37 -5.29 -15.80
CA GLN A 195 -2.28 -4.50 -14.97
C GLN A 195 -3.65 -5.18 -14.79
N LEU A 196 -3.84 -6.36 -15.38
CA LEU A 196 -5.09 -7.10 -15.35
C LEU A 196 -4.90 -8.42 -14.63
N ILE A 197 -5.58 -8.61 -13.50
CA ILE A 197 -5.66 -9.89 -12.81
C ILE A 197 -7.06 -10.45 -13.05
N PRO A 198 -7.21 -11.55 -13.83
CA PRO A 198 -8.52 -12.10 -14.11
C PRO A 198 -9.18 -12.63 -12.84
N LEU A 199 -10.47 -12.39 -12.72
CA LEU A 199 -11.30 -12.97 -11.67
C LEU A 199 -11.79 -14.38 -12.11
N PRO A 200 -12.02 -15.29 -11.16
CA PRO A 200 -12.70 -16.55 -11.46
C PRO A 200 -14.07 -16.29 -12.10
N SER A 201 -14.38 -16.98 -13.20
CA SER A 201 -15.64 -16.79 -13.93
C SER A 201 -16.89 -17.15 -13.13
N ASN A 202 -16.71 -17.93 -12.06
CA ASN A 202 -17.76 -18.37 -11.15
C ASN A 202 -17.60 -17.78 -9.74
N THR A 203 -16.92 -16.64 -9.61
CA THR A 203 -16.79 -15.97 -8.31
C THR A 203 -18.17 -15.73 -7.68
N LYS A 204 -18.27 -16.03 -6.39
CA LYS A 204 -19.50 -15.82 -5.60
C LYS A 204 -19.55 -14.47 -4.92
N TYR A 205 -18.54 -13.65 -5.11
CA TYR A 205 -18.42 -12.32 -4.49
C TYR A 205 -18.80 -11.22 -5.46
N SER A 206 -19.28 -10.12 -4.93
CA SER A 206 -19.78 -9.00 -5.76
C SER A 206 -18.63 -8.23 -6.42
N LEU A 207 -18.94 -7.53 -7.52
CA LEU A 207 -17.96 -6.68 -8.20
C LEU A 207 -17.52 -5.50 -7.31
N GLU A 208 -18.40 -5.02 -6.45
CA GLU A 208 -18.11 -3.97 -5.46
C GLU A 208 -17.03 -4.45 -4.46
N GLN A 209 -17.14 -5.68 -3.97
CA GLN A 209 -16.14 -6.28 -3.09
C GLN A 209 -14.79 -6.42 -3.80
N TRP A 210 -14.79 -6.90 -5.06
CA TRP A 210 -13.57 -7.01 -5.85
C TRP A 210 -12.98 -5.66 -6.23
N ALA A 211 -13.79 -4.64 -6.49
CA ALA A 211 -13.32 -3.28 -6.71
C ALA A 211 -12.61 -2.72 -5.47
N ALA A 212 -13.21 -2.87 -4.31
CA ALA A 212 -12.64 -2.46 -3.03
C ALA A 212 -11.40 -3.28 -2.63
N PHE A 213 -11.29 -4.53 -3.10
CA PHE A 213 -10.14 -5.42 -2.90
C PHE A 213 -8.92 -4.98 -3.71
N SER A 214 -9.09 -4.55 -4.93
CA SER A 214 -8.10 -4.53 -6.01
C SER A 214 -6.78 -3.81 -5.67
N LEU A 215 -6.79 -2.77 -4.85
CA LEU A 215 -5.58 -2.09 -4.39
C LEU A 215 -5.33 -2.36 -2.90
N ARG A 216 -6.34 -2.15 -2.06
CA ARG A 216 -6.17 -2.23 -0.59
C ARG A 216 -5.75 -3.60 -0.11
N TYR A 217 -6.42 -4.65 -0.58
CA TYR A 217 -6.14 -6.00 -0.10
C TYR A 217 -4.89 -6.60 -0.74
N ILE A 218 -4.57 -6.24 -1.98
CA ILE A 218 -3.27 -6.59 -2.57
C ILE A 218 -2.12 -5.90 -1.81
N THR A 219 -2.28 -4.65 -1.39
CA THR A 219 -1.33 -3.96 -0.52
C THR A 219 -1.24 -4.65 0.85
N ALA A 220 -2.37 -5.00 1.43
CA ALA A 220 -2.43 -5.75 2.70
C ALA A 220 -1.69 -7.08 2.60
N TRP A 221 -1.88 -7.83 1.51
CA TRP A 221 -1.19 -9.08 1.25
C TRP A 221 0.33 -8.91 1.26
N SER A 222 0.84 -7.99 0.44
CA SER A 222 2.29 -7.79 0.31
C SER A 222 2.95 -7.29 1.59
N ASN A 223 2.30 -6.39 2.32
CA ASN A 223 2.80 -5.90 3.60
C ASN A 223 2.79 -7.00 4.67
N TRP A 224 1.72 -7.80 4.71
CA TRP A 224 1.61 -8.92 5.65
C TRP A 224 2.70 -9.97 5.42
N GLU A 225 2.92 -10.40 4.17
CA GLU A 225 3.97 -11.37 3.86
C GLU A 225 5.34 -10.91 4.37
N LEU A 226 5.67 -9.63 4.15
CA LEU A 226 6.94 -9.08 4.59
C LEU A 226 7.02 -8.96 6.13
N ALA A 227 5.99 -8.40 6.77
CA ALA A 227 5.98 -8.19 8.22
C ALA A 227 5.98 -9.50 8.99
N TYR A 228 5.11 -10.43 8.58
CA TYR A 228 5.01 -11.75 9.22
C TYR A 228 6.26 -12.61 8.96
N GLY A 229 6.77 -12.59 7.73
CA GLY A 229 8.04 -13.25 7.39
C GLY A 229 9.21 -12.73 8.21
N THR A 230 9.33 -11.40 8.36
CA THR A 230 10.36 -10.80 9.22
C THR A 230 10.22 -11.23 10.67
N LEU A 231 9.00 -11.19 11.23
CA LEU A 231 8.77 -11.65 12.61
C LEU A 231 9.18 -13.12 12.78
N ARG A 232 8.82 -13.98 11.83
CA ARG A 232 9.11 -15.42 11.87
C ARG A 232 10.59 -15.78 11.71
N LEU A 233 11.37 -14.92 11.06
CA LEU A 233 12.84 -15.04 11.05
C LEU A 233 13.47 -14.75 12.40
N LEU A 234 12.83 -13.90 13.22
CA LEU A 234 13.33 -13.51 14.55
C LEU A 234 12.79 -14.43 15.65
N LEU A 235 11.50 -14.75 15.58
CA LEU A 235 10.75 -15.54 16.57
C LEU A 235 9.94 -16.59 15.82
N ASN A 236 10.36 -17.84 15.90
CA ASN A 236 9.65 -18.96 15.27
C ASN A 236 8.33 -19.27 15.99
N GLU A 237 7.58 -20.25 15.50
CA GLU A 237 6.27 -20.62 16.05
C GLU A 237 6.35 -21.20 17.46
N THR A 238 7.47 -21.82 17.83
CA THR A 238 7.68 -22.31 19.19
C THR A 238 7.97 -21.16 20.15
N ASP A 239 8.74 -20.15 19.71
CA ASP A 239 9.06 -18.99 20.53
C ASP A 239 7.83 -18.09 20.76
N LEU A 240 7.01 -17.96 19.72
CA LEU A 240 5.82 -17.09 19.71
C LEU A 240 4.67 -17.75 18.93
N PRO A 241 3.95 -18.70 19.55
CA PRO A 241 2.90 -19.46 18.86
C PRO A 241 1.71 -18.59 18.45
N ARG A 242 1.44 -17.49 19.16
CA ARG A 242 0.29 -16.63 18.92
C ARG A 242 0.69 -15.15 18.96
N PRO A 243 1.16 -14.57 17.83
CA PRO A 243 1.54 -13.17 17.76
C PRO A 243 0.34 -12.23 18.01
N ARG A 244 0.61 -11.11 18.65
CA ARG A 244 -0.35 -10.02 18.86
C ARG A 244 -0.15 -8.98 17.79
N VAL A 245 -1.18 -8.75 16.95
CA VAL A 245 -1.14 -7.85 15.82
C VAL A 245 -2.16 -6.72 16.03
N TRP A 246 -1.69 -5.50 16.01
CA TRP A 246 -2.51 -4.30 16.16
C TRP A 246 -2.42 -3.42 14.93
N GLY A 247 -3.42 -2.58 14.72
CA GLY A 247 -3.34 -1.57 13.67
C GLY A 247 -4.22 -0.37 13.87
N TRP A 248 -3.79 0.74 13.31
CA TRP A 248 -4.61 1.90 13.00
C TRP A 248 -4.51 2.28 11.55
N GLY A 249 -5.64 2.77 11.03
CA GLY A 249 -5.85 3.02 9.61
C GLY A 249 -7.22 2.54 9.17
N GLY A 250 -7.39 2.45 7.87
CA GLY A 250 -8.66 2.07 7.23
C GLY A 250 -8.67 0.64 6.68
N GLY A 251 -9.14 0.52 5.44
CA GLY A 251 -9.39 -0.76 4.78
C GLY A 251 -8.17 -1.65 4.60
N VAL A 252 -6.97 -1.08 4.31
CA VAL A 252 -5.73 -1.87 4.21
C VAL A 252 -5.41 -2.52 5.55
N THR A 253 -5.51 -1.77 6.65
CA THR A 253 -5.29 -2.30 8.01
C THR A 253 -6.24 -3.45 8.32
N MET A 254 -7.51 -3.32 7.95
CA MET A 254 -8.49 -4.39 8.12
C MET A 254 -8.12 -5.64 7.31
N GLY A 255 -7.67 -5.47 6.07
CA GLY A 255 -7.19 -6.57 5.22
C GLY A 255 -6.00 -7.31 5.84
N GLU A 256 -4.98 -6.59 6.33
CA GLU A 256 -3.81 -7.21 6.99
C GLU A 256 -4.19 -7.91 8.30
N LEU A 257 -5.07 -7.33 9.11
CA LEU A 257 -5.58 -7.97 10.33
C LEU A 257 -6.42 -9.21 10.02
N GLY A 258 -7.13 -9.23 8.89
CA GLY A 258 -7.80 -10.43 8.38
C GLY A 258 -6.83 -11.58 8.09
N LEU A 259 -5.71 -11.28 7.42
CA LEU A 259 -4.62 -12.25 7.18
C LEU A 259 -3.96 -12.70 8.48
N ALA A 260 -3.70 -11.77 9.38
CA ALA A 260 -3.15 -12.08 10.70
C ALA A 260 -4.07 -13.01 11.49
N LYS A 261 -5.38 -12.77 11.47
CA LYS A 261 -6.38 -13.64 12.08
C LYS A 261 -6.38 -15.03 11.46
N HIS A 262 -6.31 -15.12 10.14
CA HIS A 262 -6.21 -16.40 9.42
C HIS A 262 -4.94 -17.18 9.81
N ALA A 263 -3.84 -16.46 10.05
CA ALA A 263 -2.58 -17.03 10.56
C ALA A 263 -2.60 -17.37 12.08
N GLY A 264 -3.74 -17.25 12.75
CA GLY A 264 -3.90 -17.60 14.16
C GLY A 264 -3.39 -16.55 15.16
N CYS A 265 -3.18 -15.31 14.73
CA CYS A 265 -2.76 -14.20 15.57
C CYS A 265 -3.92 -13.63 16.41
N ASP A 266 -3.59 -12.97 17.53
CA ASP A 266 -4.50 -12.10 18.28
C ASP A 266 -4.54 -10.73 17.60
N VAL A 267 -5.72 -10.32 17.11
CA VAL A 267 -5.87 -9.13 16.25
C VAL A 267 -6.68 -8.04 16.93
N THR A 268 -6.22 -6.80 16.82
CA THR A 268 -6.86 -5.61 17.38
C THR A 268 -6.76 -4.43 16.42
N GLN A 269 -7.87 -3.72 16.19
CA GLN A 269 -7.88 -2.51 15.36
C GLN A 269 -8.43 -1.31 16.14
N VAL A 270 -7.79 -0.17 15.98
CA VAL A 270 -8.18 1.10 16.59
C VAL A 270 -8.99 1.93 15.62
N ALA A 271 -10.17 2.40 16.04
CA ALA A 271 -11.04 3.29 15.24
C ALA A 271 -11.70 4.34 16.15
N SER A 272 -12.40 5.32 15.55
CA SER A 272 -12.94 6.49 16.26
C SER A 272 -14.44 6.73 16.07
N THR A 273 -15.15 5.88 15.32
CA THR A 273 -16.60 5.99 15.12
C THR A 273 -17.28 4.66 15.44
N ASP A 274 -18.53 4.72 15.89
CA ASP A 274 -19.27 3.53 16.32
C ASP A 274 -19.46 2.55 15.16
N ASP A 275 -19.77 3.03 13.95
CA ASP A 275 -19.93 2.19 12.75
C ASP A 275 -18.65 1.44 12.41
N ARG A 276 -17.48 2.10 12.51
CA ARG A 276 -16.19 1.48 12.26
C ARG A 276 -15.82 0.46 13.33
N LEU A 277 -16.13 0.73 14.60
CA LEU A 277 -15.93 -0.21 15.69
C LEU A 277 -16.82 -1.45 15.51
N ALA A 278 -18.08 -1.27 15.14
CA ALA A 278 -19.00 -2.36 14.83
C ALA A 278 -18.54 -3.19 13.61
N MET A 279 -18.05 -2.52 12.55
CA MET A 279 -17.49 -3.20 11.38
C MET A 279 -16.26 -4.05 11.74
N ILE A 280 -15.36 -3.54 12.57
CA ILE A 280 -14.17 -4.27 13.07
C ILE A 280 -14.62 -5.53 13.84
N GLU A 281 -15.58 -5.37 14.76
CA GLU A 281 -16.10 -6.47 15.57
C GLU A 281 -16.78 -7.53 14.69
N ALA A 282 -17.56 -7.12 13.69
CA ALA A 282 -18.20 -8.02 12.74
C ALA A 282 -17.21 -8.87 11.93
N GLN A 283 -15.97 -8.37 11.73
CA GLN A 283 -14.87 -9.15 11.13
C GLN A 283 -14.17 -10.07 12.15
N GLY A 284 -14.62 -10.09 13.40
CA GLY A 284 -14.00 -10.87 14.49
C GLY A 284 -12.60 -10.37 14.85
N ILE A 285 -12.37 -9.07 14.69
CA ILE A 285 -11.20 -8.32 15.13
C ILE A 285 -11.60 -7.56 16.40
N ARG A 286 -10.73 -7.47 17.39
CA ARG A 286 -11.02 -6.72 18.62
C ARG A 286 -11.02 -5.22 18.32
N PRO A 287 -12.11 -4.50 18.55
CA PRO A 287 -12.12 -3.05 18.42
C PRO A 287 -11.50 -2.36 19.63
N VAL A 288 -10.82 -1.23 19.39
CA VAL A 288 -10.37 -0.30 20.44
C VAL A 288 -10.79 1.11 20.05
N ASP A 289 -11.48 1.80 20.94
CA ASP A 289 -11.98 3.13 20.71
C ASP A 289 -10.89 4.19 20.93
N ARG A 290 -10.50 4.88 19.84
CA ARG A 290 -9.51 5.95 19.88
C ARG A 290 -9.96 7.17 20.71
N ARG A 291 -11.26 7.35 20.92
CA ARG A 291 -11.80 8.48 21.70
C ARG A 291 -11.35 8.42 23.16
N GLU A 292 -10.98 7.22 23.69
CA GLU A 292 -10.40 7.06 25.01
C GLU A 292 -9.04 7.78 25.18
N PHE A 293 -8.33 8.04 24.07
CA PHE A 293 -7.03 8.74 24.03
C PHE A 293 -6.96 9.74 22.87
N LYS A 294 -7.99 10.57 22.74
CA LYS A 294 -8.21 11.50 21.60
C LYS A 294 -7.05 12.46 21.34
N ASP A 295 -6.28 12.84 22.38
CA ASP A 295 -5.16 13.76 22.27
C ASP A 295 -3.83 13.06 21.88
N LEU A 296 -3.90 11.79 21.48
CA LEU A 296 -2.77 11.04 20.96
C LEU A 296 -2.47 11.46 19.51
N TYR A 297 -1.99 12.66 19.37
CA TYR A 297 -1.54 13.25 18.10
C TYR A 297 -0.21 13.94 18.34
N PHE A 298 0.91 13.34 17.90
CA PHE A 298 2.23 13.88 18.13
C PHE A 298 2.58 14.96 17.12
N ASP A 299 2.82 16.18 17.65
CA ASP A 299 3.35 17.31 16.89
C ASP A 299 4.71 17.71 17.49
N LYS A 300 5.78 17.41 16.75
CA LYS A 300 7.16 17.70 17.16
C LYS A 300 7.41 19.20 17.36
N SER A 301 6.73 20.05 16.64
CA SER A 301 6.91 21.51 16.73
C SER A 301 6.38 22.08 18.05
N ARG A 302 5.35 21.44 18.60
CA ARG A 302 4.68 21.80 19.86
C ARG A 302 5.26 21.09 21.06
N PHE A 303 5.68 19.84 20.90
CA PHE A 303 6.15 19.00 22.00
C PHE A 303 7.33 19.64 22.73
N ARG A 304 7.25 19.78 24.06
CA ARG A 304 8.18 20.47 24.95
C ARG A 304 8.21 22.00 24.85
N LYS A 305 7.44 22.60 23.94
CA LYS A 305 7.33 24.07 23.82
C LYS A 305 5.99 24.59 24.30
N ASP A 306 4.95 23.80 24.19
CA ASP A 306 3.58 24.02 24.62
C ASP A 306 3.31 23.05 25.78
N GLU A 307 3.23 23.56 27.01
CA GLU A 307 3.10 22.73 28.23
C GLU A 307 1.75 22.00 28.28
N ASP A 308 0.65 22.69 27.92
CA ASP A 308 -0.69 22.11 27.97
C ASP A 308 -0.82 20.99 26.94
N TYR A 309 -0.34 21.24 25.72
CA TYR A 309 -0.27 20.21 24.68
C TYR A 309 0.58 19.01 25.13
N THR A 310 1.79 19.27 25.66
CA THR A 310 2.71 18.21 26.11
C THR A 310 2.07 17.35 27.21
N LYS A 311 1.36 17.98 28.15
CA LYS A 311 0.64 17.31 29.23
C LYS A 311 -0.50 16.44 28.68
N ALA A 312 -1.34 17.00 27.81
CA ALA A 312 -2.47 16.28 27.18
C ALA A 312 -1.98 15.08 26.35
N TYR A 313 -1.00 15.29 25.46
CA TYR A 313 -0.40 14.22 24.67
C TYR A 313 0.21 13.12 25.54
N THR A 314 0.97 13.49 26.58
CA THR A 314 1.62 12.51 27.47
C THR A 314 0.59 11.69 28.24
N ALA A 315 -0.51 12.30 28.68
CA ALA A 315 -1.61 11.60 29.33
C ALA A 315 -2.29 10.61 28.37
N ALA A 316 -2.59 11.05 27.12
CA ALA A 316 -3.18 10.19 26.10
C ALA A 316 -2.26 9.02 25.71
N GLU A 317 -0.94 9.27 25.54
CA GLU A 317 0.06 8.22 25.27
C GLU A 317 0.11 7.20 26.42
N LYS A 318 0.06 7.64 27.68
CA LYS A 318 0.00 6.77 28.86
C LYS A 318 -1.27 5.91 28.86
N THR A 319 -2.43 6.50 28.57
CA THR A 319 -3.71 5.78 28.48
C THR A 319 -3.67 4.71 27.39
N PHE A 320 -3.22 5.07 26.18
CA PHE A 320 -3.05 4.12 25.08
C PHE A 320 -2.14 2.95 25.46
N LEU A 321 -0.96 3.24 26.01
CA LEU A 321 0.00 2.18 26.41
C LEU A 321 -0.51 1.33 27.59
N ALA A 322 -1.35 1.87 28.47
CA ALA A 322 -2.01 1.09 29.51
C ALA A 322 -3.03 0.12 28.89
N LYS A 323 -3.84 0.58 27.92
CA LYS A 323 -4.78 -0.26 27.15
C LYS A 323 -4.03 -1.38 26.39
N VAL A 324 -2.90 -1.07 25.77
CA VAL A 324 -2.06 -2.09 25.10
C VAL A 324 -1.60 -3.15 26.12
N ARG A 325 -1.07 -2.75 27.27
CA ARG A 325 -0.61 -3.69 28.30
C ARG A 325 -1.73 -4.57 28.82
N ASP A 326 -2.89 -3.97 29.07
CA ASP A 326 -4.07 -4.67 29.55
C ASP A 326 -4.51 -5.78 28.57
N ILE A 327 -4.69 -5.43 27.30
CA ILE A 327 -5.14 -6.37 26.27
C ILE A 327 -4.09 -7.45 25.95
N THR A 328 -2.80 -7.14 26.12
CA THR A 328 -1.69 -8.04 25.77
C THR A 328 -1.08 -8.74 26.99
N ASP A 329 -1.69 -8.67 28.16
CA ASP A 329 -1.16 -9.20 29.43
C ASP A 329 0.30 -8.75 29.68
N GLY A 330 0.61 -7.50 29.34
CA GLY A 330 1.94 -6.90 29.47
C GLY A 330 2.95 -7.28 28.38
N ASN A 331 2.63 -8.21 27.49
CA ASN A 331 3.57 -8.74 26.48
C ASN A 331 3.77 -7.81 25.27
N MET A 332 3.03 -6.73 25.17
CA MET A 332 3.09 -5.74 24.08
C MET A 332 2.76 -6.32 22.68
N VAL A 333 2.89 -5.52 21.62
CA VAL A 333 2.48 -5.86 20.26
C VAL A 333 3.65 -6.41 19.45
N ASN A 334 3.45 -7.49 18.72
CA ASN A 334 4.51 -8.11 17.91
C ASN A 334 4.57 -7.53 16.49
N ILE A 335 3.40 -7.28 15.86
CA ILE A 335 3.32 -6.59 14.57
C ILE A 335 2.34 -5.43 14.72
N PHE A 336 2.76 -4.23 14.33
CA PHE A 336 1.90 -3.07 14.30
C PHE A 336 1.72 -2.57 12.87
N ILE A 337 0.48 -2.54 12.41
CA ILE A 337 0.08 -2.05 11.09
C ILE A 337 -0.26 -0.56 11.23
N ASP A 338 0.61 0.31 10.72
CA ASP A 338 0.49 1.76 10.87
C ASP A 338 0.33 2.45 9.51
N PHE A 339 -0.92 2.74 9.13
CA PHE A 339 -1.28 3.52 7.94
C PHE A 339 -1.63 4.98 8.26
N VAL A 340 -1.39 5.44 9.48
CA VAL A 340 -1.57 6.84 9.91
C VAL A 340 -0.25 7.61 9.87
N GLY A 341 0.83 7.04 10.38
CA GLY A 341 2.17 7.62 10.30
C GLY A 341 2.50 8.63 11.40
N ALA A 342 3.11 9.74 11.06
CA ALA A 342 3.75 10.69 11.96
C ALA A 342 3.00 11.01 13.27
N PRO A 343 1.68 11.27 13.26
CA PRO A 343 0.97 11.65 14.49
C PRO A 343 0.91 10.57 15.56
N VAL A 344 0.96 9.30 15.17
CA VAL A 344 0.83 8.15 16.09
C VAL A 344 2.07 7.26 16.12
N PHE A 345 3.00 7.44 15.19
CA PHE A 345 4.15 6.56 15.00
C PHE A 345 5.01 6.40 16.25
N ARG A 346 5.20 7.47 17.03
CA ARG A 346 5.89 7.42 18.32
C ARG A 346 5.19 6.47 19.32
N ALA A 347 3.87 6.50 19.38
CA ALA A 347 3.09 5.62 20.23
C ALA A 347 3.10 4.18 19.71
N THR A 348 3.05 4.00 18.36
CA THR A 348 3.23 2.71 17.68
C THR A 348 4.53 2.04 18.12
N LEU A 349 5.67 2.74 18.02
CA LEU A 349 6.97 2.20 18.43
C LEU A 349 7.02 1.82 19.91
N LYS A 350 6.38 2.60 20.80
CA LYS A 350 6.32 2.30 22.22
C LYS A 350 5.41 1.12 22.55
N ALA A 351 4.38 0.90 21.74
CA ALA A 351 3.46 -0.24 21.90
C ALA A 351 4.06 -1.56 21.42
N LEU A 352 5.09 -1.54 20.59
CA LEU A 352 5.75 -2.77 20.12
C LEU A 352 6.45 -3.51 21.26
N ALA A 353 6.47 -4.82 21.16
CA ALA A 353 7.35 -5.69 21.91
C ALA A 353 8.82 -5.54 21.45
N ARG A 354 9.74 -6.19 22.13
CA ARG A 354 11.08 -6.42 21.60
C ARG A 354 10.97 -7.33 20.37
N GLU A 355 11.85 -7.15 19.37
CA GLU A 355 11.80 -7.80 18.06
C GLU A 355 10.50 -7.49 17.27
N GLY A 356 9.73 -6.47 17.70
CA GLY A 356 8.50 -6.10 17.04
C GLY A 356 8.69 -5.48 15.67
N VAL A 357 7.69 -5.65 14.81
CA VAL A 357 7.70 -5.19 13.41
C VAL A 357 6.60 -4.17 13.18
N VAL A 358 6.92 -3.05 12.52
CA VAL A 358 5.94 -2.10 11.97
C VAL A 358 5.86 -2.29 10.48
N THR A 359 4.64 -2.41 9.95
CA THR A 359 4.36 -2.24 8.53
C THR A 359 3.61 -0.92 8.30
N THR A 360 4.03 -0.14 7.32
CA THR A 360 3.47 1.19 7.03
C THR A 360 3.53 1.48 5.54
N ALA A 361 2.51 2.14 4.99
CA ALA A 361 2.46 2.60 3.60
C ALA A 361 1.48 3.78 3.40
N GLY A 362 1.17 4.55 4.43
CA GLY A 362 0.23 5.67 4.35
C GLY A 362 0.91 7.02 4.07
N TRP A 363 0.17 7.92 3.40
CA TRP A 363 0.63 9.28 3.09
C TRP A 363 -0.23 10.37 3.74
N LYS A 364 -1.40 10.01 4.25
CA LYS A 364 -2.42 10.98 4.68
C LYS A 364 -1.90 12.01 5.67
N GLU A 365 -1.09 11.59 6.62
CA GLU A 365 -0.55 12.44 7.68
C GLU A 365 0.95 12.73 7.49
N GLY A 366 1.39 12.76 6.24
CA GLY A 366 2.78 13.06 5.86
C GLY A 366 3.66 11.82 5.70
N MET A 367 4.81 12.05 5.09
CA MET A 367 5.74 11.00 4.65
C MET A 367 6.91 10.78 5.63
N MET A 368 7.08 11.66 6.63
CA MET A 368 8.22 11.60 7.54
C MET A 368 7.88 10.80 8.78
N ILE A 369 8.67 9.77 9.05
CA ILE A 369 8.67 9.03 10.31
C ILE A 369 10.05 9.11 10.96
N GLU A 370 10.12 9.05 12.29
CA GLU A 370 11.36 9.18 13.04
C GLU A 370 11.59 7.97 13.97
N LEU A 371 12.81 7.48 13.98
CA LEU A 371 13.28 6.38 14.82
C LEU A 371 14.45 6.86 15.70
N VAL A 372 14.49 6.43 16.97
CA VAL A 372 15.63 6.62 17.84
C VAL A 372 16.49 5.36 17.82
N ARG A 373 17.61 5.42 17.10
CA ARG A 373 18.50 4.27 16.89
C ARG A 373 18.87 3.52 18.17
N ALA A 374 19.14 4.25 19.26
CA ALA A 374 19.58 3.63 20.52
C ALA A 374 18.47 2.81 21.17
N SER A 375 17.23 3.32 21.22
CA SER A 375 16.10 2.66 21.89
C SER A 375 15.39 1.66 20.99
N GLU A 376 14.98 2.08 19.78
CA GLU A 376 14.15 1.23 18.92
C GLU A 376 14.99 0.17 18.19
N CYS A 377 16.14 0.55 17.61
CA CYS A 377 16.94 -0.40 16.83
C CYS A 377 17.86 -1.25 17.71
N ILE A 378 18.71 -0.61 18.55
CA ILE A 378 19.75 -1.34 19.30
C ILE A 378 19.17 -2.06 20.52
N ALA A 379 18.40 -1.36 21.37
CA ALA A 379 17.91 -1.94 22.61
C ALA A 379 16.69 -2.87 22.42
N ARG A 380 15.82 -2.55 21.46
CA ARG A 380 14.55 -3.25 21.25
C ARG A 380 14.47 -4.08 19.99
N HIS A 381 15.45 -3.97 19.08
CA HIS A 381 15.53 -4.73 17.82
C HIS A 381 14.25 -4.62 16.99
N GLN A 382 13.67 -3.40 16.91
CA GLN A 382 12.47 -3.16 16.15
C GLN A 382 12.76 -2.96 14.67
N HIS A 383 11.83 -3.40 13.83
CA HIS A 383 11.91 -3.33 12.38
C HIS A 383 10.75 -2.49 11.82
N VAL A 384 11.04 -1.68 10.79
CA VAL A 384 10.03 -0.90 10.07
C VAL A 384 10.12 -1.25 8.61
N HIS A 385 8.99 -1.65 8.02
CA HIS A 385 8.88 -2.06 6.64
C HIS A 385 7.79 -1.27 5.93
N THR A 386 8.03 -0.99 4.65
CA THR A 386 7.02 -0.63 3.68
C THR A 386 7.23 -1.44 2.41
N HIS A 387 6.18 -1.72 1.67
CA HIS A 387 6.26 -2.60 0.53
C HIS A 387 5.18 -2.27 -0.51
N TYR A 388 5.55 -2.33 -1.79
CA TYR A 388 4.61 -2.36 -2.90
C TYR A 388 4.46 -3.78 -3.43
N ALA A 389 3.24 -4.17 -3.78
CA ALA A 389 2.96 -5.50 -4.30
C ALA A 389 3.57 -5.73 -5.69
N ARG A 390 4.00 -6.95 -5.94
CA ARG A 390 4.29 -7.47 -7.29
C ARG A 390 3.04 -8.12 -7.88
N TYR A 391 2.98 -8.23 -9.20
CA TYR A 391 1.86 -8.87 -9.89
C TYR A 391 1.55 -10.28 -9.37
N SER A 392 2.59 -11.11 -9.14
CA SER A 392 2.45 -12.46 -8.58
C SER A 392 1.79 -12.48 -7.20
N GLN A 393 2.04 -11.46 -6.37
CA GLN A 393 1.39 -11.32 -5.07
C GLN A 393 -0.09 -10.92 -5.22
N GLY A 394 -0.42 -10.09 -6.21
CA GLY A 394 -1.81 -9.78 -6.55
C GLY A 394 -2.58 -11.02 -6.99
N VAL A 395 -1.98 -11.85 -7.85
CA VAL A 395 -2.59 -13.13 -8.28
C VAL A 395 -2.79 -14.08 -7.09
N ALA A 396 -1.79 -14.22 -6.22
CA ALA A 396 -1.89 -15.04 -5.01
C ALA A 396 -2.97 -14.53 -4.05
N ALA A 397 -3.07 -13.21 -3.88
CA ALA A 397 -4.08 -12.56 -3.05
C ALA A 397 -5.51 -12.83 -3.55
N VAL A 398 -5.74 -12.77 -4.87
CA VAL A 398 -7.05 -13.10 -5.48
C VAL A 398 -7.41 -14.56 -5.26
N ALA A 399 -6.47 -15.49 -5.48
CA ALA A 399 -6.70 -16.91 -5.26
C ALA A 399 -7.05 -17.20 -3.79
N PHE A 400 -6.31 -16.64 -2.86
CA PHE A 400 -6.57 -16.78 -1.43
C PHE A 400 -7.92 -16.18 -1.03
N ALA A 401 -8.26 -15.00 -1.57
CA ALA A 401 -9.52 -14.34 -1.27
C ALA A 401 -10.72 -15.18 -1.73
N GLU A 402 -10.67 -15.72 -2.94
CA GLU A 402 -11.73 -16.59 -3.46
C GLU A 402 -11.88 -17.87 -2.63
N GLU A 403 -10.79 -18.49 -2.21
CA GLU A 403 -10.79 -19.72 -1.43
C GLU A 403 -11.31 -19.51 0.00
N HIS A 404 -10.84 -18.46 0.68
CA HIS A 404 -11.03 -18.28 2.12
C HIS A 404 -12.06 -17.20 2.48
N GLY A 405 -12.63 -16.50 1.51
CA GLY A 405 -13.56 -15.40 1.78
C GLY A 405 -12.90 -14.15 2.35
N TRP A 406 -11.63 -13.95 2.06
CA TRP A 406 -10.88 -12.79 2.53
C TRP A 406 -11.11 -11.59 1.60
N LEU A 407 -12.25 -10.94 1.78
CA LEU A 407 -12.66 -9.78 1.00
C LEU A 407 -13.10 -8.63 1.91
N PRO A 408 -13.05 -7.37 1.42
CA PRO A 408 -13.64 -6.26 2.14
C PRO A 408 -15.15 -6.47 2.34
N PRO A 409 -15.70 -5.99 3.47
CA PRO A 409 -17.14 -5.91 3.58
C PRO A 409 -17.69 -5.02 2.46
N ALA A 410 -18.85 -5.36 1.92
CA ALA A 410 -19.53 -4.52 0.94
C ALA A 410 -19.92 -3.19 1.61
N ASP A 411 -19.66 -2.07 0.95
CA ASP A 411 -20.24 -0.78 1.36
C ASP A 411 -21.71 -0.76 0.96
N GLU A 412 -22.57 -0.21 1.80
CA GLU A 412 -24.01 -0.14 1.51
C GLU A 412 -24.32 0.89 0.43
N HIS A 413 -23.45 1.88 0.24
CA HIS A 413 -23.61 2.95 -0.73
C HIS A 413 -22.62 2.83 -1.90
N VAL A 414 -23.16 2.71 -3.10
CA VAL A 414 -22.41 2.75 -4.37
C VAL A 414 -22.70 4.07 -5.06
N TYR A 415 -21.72 4.96 -5.16
CA TYR A 415 -21.88 6.22 -5.87
C TYR A 415 -22.10 6.00 -7.37
N GLY A 416 -22.97 6.79 -7.97
CA GLY A 416 -23.16 6.80 -9.42
C GLY A 416 -22.06 7.56 -10.16
N TRP A 417 -22.02 7.40 -11.49
CA TRP A 417 -21.05 8.11 -12.36
C TRP A 417 -21.10 9.63 -12.19
N ASP A 418 -22.32 10.20 -12.09
CA ASP A 418 -22.52 11.63 -11.90
C ASP A 418 -22.15 12.14 -10.51
N GLU A 419 -22.05 11.23 -9.53
CA GLU A 419 -21.72 11.54 -8.14
C GLU A 419 -20.21 11.49 -7.84
N VAL A 420 -19.36 11.11 -8.83
CA VAL A 420 -17.91 11.04 -8.65
C VAL A 420 -17.30 12.28 -7.99
N PRO A 421 -17.62 13.55 -8.40
CA PRO A 421 -17.11 14.73 -7.72
C PRO A 421 -17.56 14.87 -6.25
N ALA A 422 -18.78 14.41 -5.94
CA ALA A 422 -19.29 14.41 -4.56
C ALA A 422 -18.56 13.38 -3.71
N LEU A 423 -18.34 12.16 -4.24
CA LEU A 423 -17.53 11.12 -3.59
C LEU A 423 -16.15 11.64 -3.17
N PHE A 424 -15.46 12.37 -4.05
CA PHE A 424 -14.14 12.91 -3.70
C PHE A 424 -14.19 13.91 -2.55
N LYS A 425 -15.20 14.78 -2.52
CA LYS A 425 -15.41 15.72 -1.41
C LYS A 425 -15.69 15.00 -0.10
N ASP A 426 -16.58 14.00 -0.13
CA ASP A 426 -16.95 13.21 1.03
C ASP A 426 -15.75 12.40 1.56
N TYR A 427 -14.98 11.82 0.66
CA TYR A 427 -13.77 11.07 1.04
C TYR A 427 -12.74 11.95 1.72
N ASN A 428 -12.44 13.12 1.17
CA ASN A 428 -11.48 14.06 1.75
C ASN A 428 -11.97 14.64 3.08
N ALA A 429 -13.27 14.81 3.24
CA ALA A 429 -13.89 15.22 4.51
C ALA A 429 -13.94 14.08 5.54
N GLY A 430 -13.67 12.82 5.15
CA GLY A 430 -13.76 11.65 6.02
C GLY A 430 -15.18 11.14 6.26
N ASN A 431 -16.14 11.53 5.40
CA ASN A 431 -17.56 11.20 5.50
C ASN A 431 -17.92 9.86 4.81
N THR A 432 -16.95 9.18 4.17
CA THR A 432 -17.18 7.88 3.55
C THR A 432 -16.85 6.72 4.50
N GLY A 433 -17.35 5.54 4.16
CA GLY A 433 -16.83 4.27 4.69
C GLY A 433 -15.35 4.04 4.33
N TRP A 434 -14.83 2.85 4.69
CA TRP A 434 -13.45 2.50 4.36
C TRP A 434 -13.27 1.94 2.94
N PHE A 435 -14.35 1.59 2.27
CA PHE A 435 -14.34 0.94 0.95
C PHE A 435 -15.29 1.62 -0.04
N PRO A 436 -15.22 2.95 -0.19
CA PRO A 436 -16.17 3.67 -1.04
C PRO A 436 -15.96 3.33 -2.50
N VAL A 437 -17.00 2.83 -3.14
CA VAL A 437 -17.00 2.40 -4.54
C VAL A 437 -17.95 3.27 -5.39
N TYR A 438 -17.66 3.32 -6.67
CA TYR A 438 -18.49 4.05 -7.64
C TYR A 438 -18.68 3.23 -8.91
N ARG A 439 -19.92 3.28 -9.43
CA ARG A 439 -20.30 2.60 -10.67
C ARG A 439 -19.99 3.46 -11.87
N ILE A 440 -19.32 2.88 -12.84
CA ILE A 440 -18.90 3.56 -14.08
C ILE A 440 -19.77 3.10 -15.23
N ASN A 441 -19.86 1.81 -15.49
CA ASN A 441 -20.73 1.17 -16.47
C ASN A 441 -21.55 0.05 -15.82
N ASP A 442 -22.56 -0.44 -16.53
CA ASP A 442 -23.45 -1.52 -16.08
C ASP A 442 -22.88 -2.92 -16.39
#